data_327354f28ce7260e14b954bb55889f93
#
_entry.id   327354f28ce7260e14b954bb55889f93
#
_cell.length_a   1.000
_cell.length_b   1.000
_cell.length_c   1.000
_cell.angle_alpha   90.00
_cell.angle_beta   90.00
_cell.angle_gamma   90.00
#
_symmetry.space_group_name_H-M   'P 1'
#
loop_
_entity.id
_entity.type
_entity.pdbx_description
1 polymer ?
#
loop_
_entity_poly.entity_id
_entity_poly.type
_entity_poly.pdbx_seq_one_letter_code
_entity_poly.pdbx_strand_id
1 'polypeptide(L)'
;MMSPGFTGSPLDRADRVRNDAEAYGVLLADWRARVLGLDGLDPRVSDAGGLHWHSMAELDGSEELILLGLSDDKPHFVAVVEATGDAFRSPAIWRALSMLPAEDAAIYGTARSLIEWHNNHRFCGRCGHATVLFRAGWGRKCGNCAKEHFPRTDPVVIMLAEYEGKALVGRQSRFPPGNYSALAGFLEPGESMEEAVRREIHEEAGVTCGAVRYVTSQPWPFGGSQLMMACIADAQSDALVLDTTEIEDAMWVTKEEARAALEGASDRRFNAPPPFAIAHSLLKYWVSQ
;
A
#
# COMPACT_ATOMS: atom_id res chain seq x y z
N MET A 1 16.82 -2.87 11.18
CA MET A 1 15.77 -3.56 10.40
C MET A 1 15.05 -2.52 9.58
N MET A 2 14.83 -2.72 8.28
CA MET A 2 14.04 -1.78 7.47
C MET A 2 12.58 -1.83 7.94
N SER A 3 11.96 -0.66 8.08
CA SER A 3 10.54 -0.52 8.38
C SER A 3 9.87 0.20 7.20
N PRO A 4 9.38 -0.53 6.20
CA PRO A 4 8.66 0.08 5.08
C PRO A 4 7.42 0.84 5.56
N GLY A 5 6.99 1.84 4.81
CA GLY A 5 5.76 2.59 5.11
C GLY A 5 4.53 1.68 5.24
N PHE A 6 3.52 2.14 5.93
CA PHE A 6 2.25 1.42 6.18
C PHE A 6 2.38 0.07 6.92
N THR A 7 3.52 -0.18 7.58
CA THR A 7 3.75 -1.34 8.45
C THR A 7 3.85 -0.92 9.92
N GLY A 8 3.69 -1.87 10.84
CA GLY A 8 3.85 -1.61 12.26
C GLY A 8 2.61 -1.02 12.95
N SER A 9 1.40 -1.28 12.45
CA SER A 9 0.17 -0.90 13.16
C SER A 9 0.19 -1.45 14.59
N PRO A 10 -0.05 -0.60 15.60
CA PRO A 10 -0.07 -1.02 17.01
C PRO A 10 -1.40 -1.70 17.40
N LEU A 11 -2.41 -1.68 16.54
CA LEU A 11 -3.72 -2.24 16.85
C LEU A 11 -3.69 -3.78 16.80
N ASP A 12 -4.15 -4.42 17.88
CA ASP A 12 -4.56 -5.83 17.82
C ASP A 12 -5.78 -5.94 16.89
N ARG A 13 -5.65 -6.69 15.83
CA ARG A 13 -6.72 -6.86 14.83
C ARG A 13 -7.94 -7.62 15.35
N ALA A 14 -7.91 -8.14 16.57
CA ALA A 14 -9.00 -8.76 17.32
C ALA A 14 -9.80 -9.81 16.49
N ASP A 15 -9.12 -10.72 15.79
CA ASP A 15 -9.77 -11.70 14.89
C ASP A 15 -10.84 -12.54 15.61
N ARG A 16 -10.63 -12.87 16.89
CA ARG A 16 -11.59 -13.58 17.73
C ARG A 16 -12.94 -12.89 17.84
N VAL A 17 -12.96 -11.54 17.87
CA VAL A 17 -14.18 -10.75 17.98
C VAL A 17 -14.92 -10.64 16.64
N ARG A 18 -14.20 -10.70 15.53
CA ARG A 18 -14.79 -10.50 14.18
C ARG A 18 -15.84 -11.54 13.81
N ASN A 19 -15.76 -12.73 14.40
CA ASN A 19 -16.69 -13.83 14.15
C ASN A 19 -17.79 -13.95 15.22
N ASP A 20 -17.75 -13.12 16.24
CA ASP A 20 -18.67 -13.10 17.37
C ASP A 20 -19.50 -11.81 17.35
N ALA A 21 -20.76 -11.92 16.95
CA ALA A 21 -21.65 -10.75 16.83
C ALA A 21 -21.98 -10.11 18.19
N GLU A 22 -22.01 -10.89 19.27
CA GLU A 22 -22.27 -10.38 20.63
C GLU A 22 -21.03 -9.58 21.12
N ALA A 23 -19.84 -10.16 21.01
CA ALA A 23 -18.61 -9.49 21.36
C ALA A 23 -18.39 -8.21 20.51
N TYR A 24 -18.71 -8.24 19.22
CA TYR A 24 -18.66 -7.05 18.37
C TYR A 24 -19.67 -5.99 18.82
N GLY A 25 -20.90 -6.40 19.20
CA GLY A 25 -21.90 -5.48 19.75
C GLY A 25 -21.45 -4.78 21.04
N VAL A 26 -20.72 -5.48 21.91
CA VAL A 26 -20.12 -4.90 23.10
C VAL A 26 -19.10 -3.82 22.75
N LEU A 27 -18.26 -4.04 21.71
CA LEU A 27 -17.28 -3.05 21.27
C LEU A 27 -17.94 -1.81 20.64
N LEU A 28 -19.05 -1.98 19.92
CA LEU A 28 -19.81 -0.85 19.36
C LEU A 28 -20.46 0.01 20.47
N ALA A 29 -20.79 -0.58 21.61
CA ALA A 29 -21.39 0.12 22.75
C ALA A 29 -20.33 0.71 23.72
N ASP A 30 -19.04 0.46 23.52
CA ASP A 30 -17.99 0.97 24.40
C ASP A 30 -17.82 2.48 24.20
N TRP A 31 -18.07 3.27 25.24
CA TRP A 31 -17.94 4.74 25.20
C TRP A 31 -16.50 5.21 24.90
N ARG A 32 -15.49 4.34 25.12
CA ARG A 32 -14.08 4.62 24.82
C ARG A 32 -13.75 4.42 23.36
N ALA A 33 -14.68 3.82 22.58
CA ALA A 33 -14.47 3.58 21.15
C ALA A 33 -14.15 4.87 20.41
N ARG A 34 -13.29 4.75 19.42
CA ARG A 34 -12.85 5.85 18.56
C ARG A 34 -13.09 5.50 17.09
N VAL A 35 -13.45 6.50 16.34
CA VAL A 35 -13.69 6.39 14.88
C VAL A 35 -12.69 7.27 14.15
N LEU A 36 -11.99 6.69 13.19
CA LEU A 36 -11.00 7.40 12.39
C LEU A 36 -11.65 8.51 11.57
N GLY A 37 -11.16 9.73 11.74
CA GLY A 37 -11.60 10.90 10.98
C GLY A 37 -11.01 10.90 9.57
N LEU A 38 -11.88 10.93 8.57
CA LEU A 38 -11.51 11.03 7.16
C LEU A 38 -12.23 12.21 6.50
N ASP A 39 -11.65 12.71 5.41
CA ASP A 39 -12.28 13.62 4.48
C ASP A 39 -12.30 12.93 3.09
N GLY A 40 -13.43 12.32 2.77
CA GLY A 40 -13.45 11.28 1.74
C GLY A 40 -12.53 10.12 2.12
N LEU A 41 -11.49 9.85 1.33
CA LEU A 41 -10.45 8.86 1.65
C LEU A 41 -9.17 9.47 2.24
N ASP A 42 -9.09 10.79 2.38
CA ASP A 42 -7.92 11.46 2.93
C ASP A 42 -7.94 11.45 4.47
N PRO A 43 -6.82 11.21 5.14
CA PRO A 43 -6.78 11.17 6.59
C PRO A 43 -6.89 12.59 7.16
N ARG A 44 -7.75 12.80 8.16
CA ARG A 44 -7.68 14.00 8.97
C ARG A 44 -6.54 13.89 9.95
N VAL A 45 -5.70 14.93 9.98
CA VAL A 45 -4.57 15.02 10.89
C VAL A 45 -4.96 15.93 12.05
N SER A 46 -4.68 15.50 13.27
CA SER A 46 -4.90 16.28 14.49
C SER A 46 -3.85 17.38 14.65
N ASP A 47 -4.10 18.37 15.47
CA ASP A 47 -3.14 19.45 15.81
C ASP A 47 -1.83 18.89 16.40
N ALA A 48 -1.88 17.71 17.01
CA ALA A 48 -0.72 17.01 17.54
C ALA A 48 0.11 16.26 16.48
N GLY A 49 -0.32 16.27 15.20
CA GLY A 49 0.39 15.65 14.07
C GLY A 49 0.10 14.17 13.83
N GLY A 50 -0.80 13.55 14.63
CA GLY A 50 -1.28 12.18 14.44
C GLY A 50 -2.62 12.12 13.74
N LEU A 51 -3.18 10.90 13.57
CA LEU A 51 -4.54 10.72 13.07
C LEU A 51 -5.57 11.39 13.98
N HIS A 52 -6.60 11.98 13.38
CA HIS A 52 -7.72 12.53 14.12
C HIS A 52 -8.76 11.43 14.38
N TRP A 53 -9.22 11.36 15.65
CA TRP A 53 -10.19 10.36 16.10
C TRP A 53 -11.42 11.04 16.68
N HIS A 54 -12.61 10.64 16.25
CA HIS A 54 -13.89 11.05 16.78
C HIS A 54 -14.35 10.09 17.89
N SER A 55 -15.28 10.56 18.73
CA SER A 55 -16.07 9.67 19.58
C SER A 55 -17.23 9.03 18.78
N MET A 56 -17.74 7.89 19.24
CA MET A 56 -18.93 7.27 18.65
C MET A 56 -20.17 8.19 18.70
N ALA A 57 -20.23 9.11 19.67
CA ALA A 57 -21.34 10.05 19.83
C ALA A 57 -21.41 11.14 18.75
N GLU A 58 -20.36 11.29 17.95
CA GLU A 58 -20.30 12.26 16.83
C GLU A 58 -20.86 11.68 15.53
N LEU A 59 -21.15 10.37 15.48
CA LEU A 59 -21.77 9.70 14.36
C LEU A 59 -23.29 9.89 14.39
N ASP A 60 -23.93 9.89 13.22
CA ASP A 60 -25.39 9.94 13.09
C ASP A 60 -26.07 8.58 13.30
N GLY A 61 -25.29 7.49 13.37
CA GLY A 61 -25.77 6.12 13.61
C GLY A 61 -26.21 5.38 12.34
N SER A 62 -26.07 5.97 11.17
CA SER A 62 -26.39 5.32 9.88
C SER A 62 -25.18 4.65 9.23
N GLU A 63 -23.95 4.90 9.75
CA GLU A 63 -22.71 4.47 9.16
C GLU A 63 -22.47 2.96 9.35
N GLU A 64 -22.04 2.30 8.29
CA GLU A 64 -21.40 0.99 8.38
C GLU A 64 -20.00 1.12 8.97
N LEU A 65 -19.72 0.49 10.11
CA LEU A 65 -18.44 0.58 10.81
C LEU A 65 -17.58 -0.66 10.60
N ILE A 66 -16.28 -0.43 10.38
CA ILE A 66 -15.25 -1.47 10.29
C ILE A 66 -14.39 -1.42 11.55
N LEU A 67 -14.26 -2.53 12.26
CA LEU A 67 -13.32 -2.63 13.39
C LEU A 67 -11.89 -2.73 12.84
N LEU A 68 -11.07 -1.70 13.03
CA LEU A 68 -9.65 -1.71 12.68
C LEU A 68 -8.84 -2.56 13.67
N GLY A 69 -9.21 -2.50 14.94
CA GLY A 69 -8.59 -3.27 16.02
C GLY A 69 -8.76 -2.64 17.38
N LEU A 70 -7.99 -3.15 18.34
CA LEU A 70 -7.97 -2.70 19.74
C LEU A 70 -6.60 -2.11 20.08
N SER A 71 -6.59 -1.05 20.87
CA SER A 71 -5.41 -0.52 21.57
C SER A 71 -5.75 -0.35 23.04
N ASP A 72 -5.04 -1.00 23.95
CA ASP A 72 -5.37 -1.04 25.40
C ASP A 72 -6.86 -1.41 25.64
N ASP A 73 -7.34 -2.43 24.96
CA ASP A 73 -8.74 -2.89 24.96
C ASP A 73 -9.77 -1.81 24.52
N LYS A 74 -9.34 -0.69 23.94
CA LYS A 74 -10.22 0.33 23.38
C LYS A 74 -10.45 0.07 21.90
N PRO A 75 -11.71 0.02 21.44
CA PRO A 75 -12.02 -0.24 20.05
C PRO A 75 -11.70 0.97 19.15
N HIS A 76 -11.11 0.67 17.99
CA HIS A 76 -10.84 1.64 16.95
C HIS A 76 -11.56 1.21 15.66
N PHE A 77 -12.42 2.08 15.17
CA PHE A 77 -13.25 1.86 14.00
C PHE A 77 -12.91 2.84 12.88
N VAL A 78 -13.42 2.55 11.70
CA VAL A 78 -13.58 3.50 10.61
C VAL A 78 -14.95 3.34 9.98
N ALA A 79 -15.58 4.43 9.59
CA ALA A 79 -16.83 4.40 8.83
C ALA A 79 -16.56 4.10 7.35
N VAL A 80 -17.45 3.34 6.74
CA VAL A 80 -17.44 3.15 5.27
C VAL A 80 -17.98 4.41 4.64
N VAL A 81 -17.08 5.24 4.14
CA VAL A 81 -17.43 6.47 3.40
C VAL A 81 -17.49 6.20 1.91
N GLU A 82 -18.35 6.93 1.19
CA GLU A 82 -18.36 6.86 -0.28
C GLU A 82 -17.10 7.50 -0.85
N ALA A 83 -16.35 6.71 -1.60
CA ALA A 83 -15.19 7.23 -2.32
C ALA A 83 -15.65 7.81 -3.66
N THR A 84 -15.62 9.12 -3.80
CA THR A 84 -15.85 9.82 -5.05
C THR A 84 -14.52 10.35 -5.59
N GLY A 85 -14.12 9.92 -6.80
CA GLY A 85 -12.95 10.45 -7.50
C GLY A 85 -11.67 9.63 -7.34
N ASP A 86 -10.64 10.03 -8.10
CA ASP A 86 -9.31 9.44 -8.09
C ASP A 86 -8.47 10.01 -6.92
N ALA A 87 -8.77 9.54 -5.71
CA ALA A 87 -8.11 9.98 -4.48
C ALA A 87 -6.60 9.64 -4.44
N PHE A 88 -6.11 8.83 -5.39
CA PHE A 88 -4.69 8.49 -5.52
C PHE A 88 -3.81 9.72 -5.86
N ARG A 89 -4.42 10.76 -6.45
CA ARG A 89 -3.68 11.92 -6.97
C ARG A 89 -3.82 13.19 -6.13
N SER A 90 -4.47 13.13 -4.96
CA SER A 90 -4.57 14.30 -4.10
C SER A 90 -3.19 14.71 -3.55
N PRO A 91 -2.69 15.93 -3.84
CA PRO A 91 -1.47 16.42 -3.20
C PRO A 91 -1.59 16.50 -1.66
N ALA A 92 -2.81 16.56 -1.14
CA ALA A 92 -3.08 16.61 0.29
C ALA A 92 -2.71 15.28 0.98
N ILE A 93 -3.00 14.14 0.34
CA ILE A 93 -2.67 12.83 0.90
C ILE A 93 -1.15 12.63 1.04
N TRP A 94 -0.37 13.03 0.04
CA TRP A 94 1.10 12.91 0.08
C TRP A 94 1.70 13.77 1.18
N ARG A 95 1.15 14.96 1.39
CA ARG A 95 1.54 15.86 2.47
C ARG A 95 1.20 15.28 3.83
N ALA A 96 0.00 14.74 4.00
CA ALA A 96 -0.42 14.09 5.24
C ALA A 96 0.50 12.88 5.56
N LEU A 97 0.76 12.00 4.60
CA LEU A 97 1.64 10.84 4.78
C LEU A 97 3.09 11.20 5.13
N SER A 98 3.57 12.34 4.66
CA SER A 98 4.92 12.83 5.03
C SER A 98 5.00 13.33 6.46
N MET A 99 3.86 13.62 7.10
CA MET A 99 3.76 14.17 8.45
C MET A 99 3.33 13.13 9.48
N LEU A 100 2.57 12.10 9.06
CA LEU A 100 2.03 11.09 9.98
C LEU A 100 3.14 10.20 10.57
N PRO A 101 3.06 9.87 11.87
CA PRO A 101 3.84 8.78 12.45
C PRO A 101 3.65 7.47 11.68
N ALA A 102 4.69 6.63 11.64
CA ALA A 102 4.65 5.38 10.90
C ALA A 102 3.49 4.45 11.33
N GLU A 103 3.21 4.38 12.62
CA GLU A 103 2.10 3.61 13.20
C GLU A 103 0.74 4.10 12.71
N ASP A 104 0.55 5.42 12.67
CA ASP A 104 -0.66 6.06 12.16
C ASP A 104 -0.83 5.83 10.65
N ALA A 105 0.26 5.94 9.88
CA ALA A 105 0.23 5.61 8.46
C ALA A 105 -0.19 4.15 8.23
N ALA A 106 0.24 3.21 9.08
CA ALA A 106 -0.15 1.80 9.01
C ALA A 106 -1.65 1.58 9.32
N ILE A 107 -2.18 2.28 10.32
CA ILE A 107 -3.63 2.25 10.64
C ILE A 107 -4.42 2.82 9.48
N TYR A 108 -4.04 4.00 8.98
CA TYR A 108 -4.69 4.65 7.85
C TYR A 108 -4.66 3.77 6.59
N GLY A 109 -3.52 3.16 6.28
CA GLY A 109 -3.39 2.26 5.13
C GLY A 109 -4.36 1.08 5.19
N THR A 110 -4.53 0.50 6.38
CA THR A 110 -5.51 -0.57 6.61
C THR A 110 -6.95 -0.07 6.40
N ALA A 111 -7.29 1.08 7.01
CA ALA A 111 -8.61 1.68 6.90
C ALA A 111 -8.99 1.99 5.44
N ARG A 112 -8.09 2.68 4.72
CA ARG A 112 -8.27 3.04 3.32
C ARG A 112 -8.49 1.81 2.43
N SER A 113 -7.65 0.78 2.58
CA SER A 113 -7.78 -0.46 1.81
C SER A 113 -9.13 -1.14 2.01
N LEU A 114 -9.62 -1.18 3.26
CA LEU A 114 -10.92 -1.77 3.57
C LEU A 114 -12.07 -0.95 3.01
N ILE A 115 -12.06 0.38 3.16
CA ILE A 115 -13.11 1.27 2.62
C ILE A 115 -13.17 1.15 1.10
N GLU A 116 -12.04 1.23 0.41
CA GLU A 116 -11.99 1.11 -1.04
C GLU A 116 -12.53 -0.25 -1.51
N TRP A 117 -12.16 -1.32 -0.81
CA TRP A 117 -12.70 -2.64 -1.09
C TRP A 117 -14.23 -2.71 -0.87
N HIS A 118 -14.75 -2.13 0.21
CA HIS A 118 -16.21 -2.10 0.47
C HIS A 118 -16.97 -1.35 -0.61
N ASN A 119 -16.43 -0.23 -1.09
CA ASN A 119 -17.05 0.55 -2.16
C ASN A 119 -17.15 -0.23 -3.48
N ASN A 120 -16.17 -1.09 -3.77
CA ASN A 120 -16.10 -1.89 -4.99
C ASN A 120 -16.83 -3.23 -4.89
N HIS A 121 -17.31 -3.63 -3.69
CA HIS A 121 -17.90 -4.96 -3.46
C HIS A 121 -19.32 -4.91 -2.86
N ARG A 122 -20.07 -3.83 -3.13
CA ARG A 122 -21.47 -3.65 -2.67
C ARG A 122 -22.42 -4.71 -3.23
N PHE A 123 -22.06 -5.33 -4.34
CA PHE A 123 -22.85 -6.38 -5.00
C PHE A 123 -22.07 -7.70 -5.09
N CYS A 124 -22.81 -8.79 -4.99
CA CYS A 124 -22.25 -10.13 -5.05
C CYS A 124 -21.78 -10.47 -6.47
N GLY A 125 -20.48 -10.76 -6.66
CA GLY A 125 -19.91 -11.15 -7.95
C GLY A 125 -20.45 -12.50 -8.49
N ARG A 126 -21.20 -13.28 -7.66
CA ARG A 126 -21.81 -14.53 -8.10
C ARG A 126 -23.25 -14.35 -8.62
N CYS A 127 -24.07 -13.51 -7.98
CA CYS A 127 -25.50 -13.43 -8.27
C CYS A 127 -26.06 -12.00 -8.39
N GLY A 128 -25.23 -10.98 -8.29
CA GLY A 128 -25.59 -9.58 -8.48
C GLY A 128 -26.38 -8.92 -7.36
N HIS A 129 -26.81 -9.65 -6.31
CA HIS A 129 -27.57 -9.07 -5.21
C HIS A 129 -26.66 -8.30 -4.24
N ALA A 130 -27.25 -7.33 -3.53
CA ALA A 130 -26.55 -6.54 -2.52
C ALA A 130 -25.89 -7.43 -1.44
N THR A 131 -24.75 -6.97 -0.97
CA THR A 131 -23.99 -7.59 0.13
C THR A 131 -24.07 -6.71 1.37
N VAL A 132 -23.93 -7.30 2.54
CA VAL A 132 -23.88 -6.60 3.84
C VAL A 132 -22.55 -6.86 4.53
N LEU A 133 -22.19 -5.98 5.48
CA LEU A 133 -20.98 -6.16 6.29
C LEU A 133 -21.02 -7.50 7.03
N PHE A 134 -19.86 -8.11 7.13
CA PHE A 134 -19.64 -9.39 7.75
C PHE A 134 -18.28 -9.38 8.45
N ARG A 135 -18.10 -10.13 9.53
CA ARG A 135 -16.87 -10.21 10.30
C ARG A 135 -16.36 -8.82 10.77
N ALA A 136 -17.24 -8.03 11.40
CA ALA A 136 -16.90 -6.68 11.86
C ALA A 136 -16.27 -5.78 10.77
N GLY A 137 -16.72 -5.94 9.52
CA GLY A 137 -16.23 -5.18 8.36
C GLY A 137 -15.03 -5.80 7.63
N TRP A 138 -14.52 -6.98 8.05
CA TRP A 138 -13.46 -7.69 7.32
C TRP A 138 -14.00 -8.69 6.29
N GLY A 139 -15.19 -8.47 5.82
CA GLY A 139 -15.86 -9.22 4.78
C GLY A 139 -17.21 -8.64 4.45
N ARG A 140 -17.80 -9.12 3.37
CA ARG A 140 -19.21 -8.88 2.98
C ARG A 140 -19.86 -10.20 2.68
N LYS A 141 -21.15 -10.32 3.03
CA LYS A 141 -21.93 -11.53 2.78
C LYS A 141 -23.15 -11.20 1.93
N CYS A 142 -23.42 -12.03 0.93
CA CYS A 142 -24.60 -11.89 0.09
C CYS A 142 -25.86 -12.36 0.82
N GLY A 143 -26.87 -11.49 0.91
CA GLY A 143 -28.16 -11.83 1.52
C GLY A 143 -28.97 -12.88 0.75
N ASN A 144 -28.70 -13.05 -0.55
CA ASN A 144 -29.45 -13.98 -1.41
C ASN A 144 -28.79 -15.38 -1.50
N CYS A 145 -27.51 -15.45 -1.86
CA CYS A 145 -26.83 -16.74 -2.10
C CYS A 145 -25.85 -17.14 -1.01
N ALA A 146 -25.77 -16.38 0.07
CA ALA A 146 -24.90 -16.58 1.22
C ALA A 146 -23.39 -16.61 0.89
N LYS A 147 -22.97 -16.24 -0.34
CA LYS A 147 -21.55 -16.14 -0.71
C LYS A 147 -20.87 -15.10 0.15
N GLU A 148 -19.76 -15.48 0.74
CA GLU A 148 -18.87 -14.59 1.48
C GLU A 148 -17.79 -14.04 0.55
N HIS A 149 -17.47 -12.76 0.73
CA HIS A 149 -16.44 -12.01 0.01
C HIS A 149 -15.49 -11.43 1.03
N PHE A 150 -14.20 -11.58 0.78
CA PHE A 150 -13.13 -11.10 1.67
C PHE A 150 -12.31 -10.01 0.97
N PRO A 151 -11.72 -9.08 1.74
CA PRO A 151 -10.83 -8.07 1.18
C PRO A 151 -9.75 -8.70 0.31
N ARG A 152 -9.52 -8.07 -0.83
CA ARG A 152 -8.49 -8.48 -1.78
C ARG A 152 -7.20 -7.73 -1.46
N THR A 153 -6.07 -8.41 -1.65
CA THR A 153 -4.74 -7.81 -1.64
C THR A 153 -4.02 -8.32 -2.88
N ASP A 154 -3.67 -7.40 -3.80
CA ASP A 154 -3.03 -7.76 -5.05
C ASP A 154 -1.51 -7.83 -4.88
N PRO A 155 -0.85 -8.95 -5.25
CA PRO A 155 0.59 -9.07 -5.18
C PRO A 155 1.26 -8.28 -6.32
N VAL A 156 2.28 -7.48 -5.95
CA VAL A 156 3.09 -6.66 -6.87
C VAL A 156 4.56 -6.87 -6.54
N VAL A 157 5.39 -7.17 -7.53
CA VAL A 157 6.83 -7.13 -7.36
C VAL A 157 7.35 -5.73 -7.64
N ILE A 158 8.36 -5.31 -6.89
CA ILE A 158 9.13 -4.09 -7.14
C ILE A 158 10.61 -4.40 -6.99
N MET A 159 11.41 -4.07 -8.01
CA MET A 159 12.75 -4.64 -8.09
C MET A 159 13.80 -3.71 -8.66
N LEU A 160 15.04 -3.92 -8.20
CA LEU A 160 16.24 -3.44 -8.84
C LEU A 160 16.92 -4.61 -9.57
N ALA A 161 17.19 -4.46 -10.87
CA ALA A 161 18.16 -5.30 -11.55
C ALA A 161 19.56 -4.78 -11.18
N GLU A 162 20.47 -5.68 -10.79
CA GLU A 162 21.85 -5.33 -10.42
C GLU A 162 22.83 -5.93 -11.42
N TYR A 163 23.73 -5.10 -11.96
CA TYR A 163 24.79 -5.51 -12.88
C TYR A 163 26.08 -4.73 -12.58
N GLU A 164 27.18 -5.43 -12.34
CA GLU A 164 28.52 -4.84 -12.09
C GLU A 164 28.51 -3.66 -11.09
N GLY A 165 27.78 -3.84 -9.97
CA GLY A 165 27.68 -2.84 -8.90
C GLY A 165 26.80 -1.65 -9.21
N LYS A 166 26.03 -1.67 -10.31
CA LYS A 166 25.01 -0.67 -10.66
C LYS A 166 23.62 -1.28 -10.52
N ALA A 167 22.62 -0.44 -10.27
CA ALA A 167 21.23 -0.82 -10.26
C ALA A 167 20.44 -0.09 -11.35
N LEU A 168 19.47 -0.78 -11.95
CA LEU A 168 18.56 -0.21 -12.93
C LEU A 168 17.43 0.53 -12.22
N VAL A 169 17.22 1.79 -12.60
CA VAL A 169 16.06 2.60 -12.23
C VAL A 169 15.33 3.07 -13.47
N GLY A 170 14.01 3.14 -13.41
CA GLY A 170 13.17 3.56 -14.52
C GLY A 170 12.20 4.67 -14.13
N ARG A 171 11.63 5.35 -15.12
CA ARG A 171 10.56 6.30 -14.93
C ARG A 171 9.46 6.11 -15.95
N GLN A 172 8.25 6.29 -15.49
CA GLN A 172 7.05 6.33 -16.32
C GLN A 172 6.74 7.80 -16.69
N SER A 173 6.08 8.04 -17.81
CA SER A 173 5.72 9.39 -18.29
C SER A 173 4.91 10.22 -17.30
N ARG A 174 4.15 9.55 -16.40
CA ARG A 174 3.37 10.19 -15.34
C ARG A 174 4.21 10.70 -14.17
N PHE A 175 5.47 10.32 -14.05
CA PHE A 175 6.33 10.81 -12.97
C PHE A 175 6.77 12.25 -13.23
N PRO A 176 6.88 13.10 -12.18
CA PRO A 176 7.50 14.40 -12.33
C PRO A 176 8.87 14.30 -12.99
N PRO A 177 9.30 15.29 -13.79
CA PRO A 177 10.61 15.28 -14.43
C PRO A 177 11.75 15.01 -13.43
N GLY A 178 12.67 14.14 -13.80
CA GLY A 178 13.82 13.76 -12.98
C GLY A 178 13.53 12.75 -11.87
N ASN A 179 12.29 12.32 -11.66
CA ASN A 179 11.97 11.28 -10.69
C ASN A 179 12.12 9.90 -11.32
N TYR A 180 12.88 9.03 -10.65
CA TYR A 180 13.06 7.62 -11.01
C TYR A 180 12.73 6.72 -9.84
N SER A 181 12.37 5.50 -10.14
CA SER A 181 12.00 4.47 -9.17
C SER A 181 12.58 3.11 -9.57
N ALA A 182 12.46 2.12 -8.70
CA ALA A 182 12.57 0.72 -9.09
C ALA A 182 11.44 0.35 -10.05
N LEU A 183 11.67 -0.63 -10.94
CA LEU A 183 10.66 -1.22 -11.81
C LEU A 183 9.64 -1.99 -10.98
N ALA A 184 8.40 -2.09 -11.44
CA ALA A 184 7.36 -2.77 -10.66
C ALA A 184 6.19 -3.22 -11.54
N GLY A 185 5.71 -4.44 -11.30
CA GLY A 185 4.55 -4.98 -11.98
C GLY A 185 3.76 -6.00 -11.15
N PHE A 186 2.60 -6.37 -11.64
CA PHE A 186 1.72 -7.33 -10.98
C PHE A 186 2.18 -8.76 -11.24
N LEU A 187 1.98 -9.62 -10.23
CA LEU A 187 2.06 -11.06 -10.46
C LEU A 187 0.87 -11.50 -11.31
N GLU A 188 1.15 -12.36 -12.27
CA GLU A 188 0.11 -13.04 -13.04
C GLU A 188 -0.31 -14.38 -12.39
N PRO A 189 -1.57 -14.84 -12.64
CA PRO A 189 -2.00 -16.14 -12.13
C PRO A 189 -1.10 -17.28 -12.62
N GLY A 190 -0.48 -17.97 -11.66
CA GLY A 190 0.40 -19.12 -11.94
C GLY A 190 1.89 -18.81 -11.85
N GLU A 191 2.27 -17.53 -11.64
CA GLU A 191 3.67 -17.14 -11.44
C GLU A 191 4.09 -17.22 -9.98
N SER A 192 5.35 -17.55 -9.75
CA SER A 192 6.06 -17.23 -8.52
C SER A 192 6.54 -15.77 -8.52
N MET A 193 6.92 -15.26 -7.35
CA MET A 193 7.50 -13.91 -7.23
C MET A 193 8.76 -13.76 -8.10
N GLU A 194 9.62 -14.77 -8.13
CA GLU A 194 10.87 -14.74 -8.89
C GLU A 194 10.63 -14.78 -10.40
N GLU A 195 9.59 -15.46 -10.85
CA GLU A 195 9.18 -15.48 -12.27
C GLU A 195 8.65 -14.11 -12.68
N ALA A 196 7.75 -13.51 -11.88
CA ALA A 196 7.23 -12.16 -12.13
C ALA A 196 8.35 -11.12 -12.18
N VAL A 197 9.32 -11.15 -11.25
CA VAL A 197 10.47 -10.24 -11.26
C VAL A 197 11.25 -10.34 -12.58
N ARG A 198 11.56 -11.55 -13.03
CA ARG A 198 12.31 -11.75 -14.27
C ARG A 198 11.51 -11.33 -15.52
N ARG A 199 10.21 -11.60 -15.55
CA ARG A 199 9.32 -11.21 -16.64
C ARG A 199 9.23 -9.69 -16.74
N GLU A 200 8.87 -9.01 -15.67
CA GLU A 200 8.68 -7.56 -15.64
C GLU A 200 9.97 -6.81 -16.03
N ILE A 201 11.14 -7.20 -15.51
CA ILE A 201 12.41 -6.57 -15.91
C ILE A 201 12.68 -6.80 -17.43
N HIS A 202 12.34 -7.97 -17.93
CA HIS A 202 12.55 -8.27 -19.33
C HIS A 202 11.57 -7.51 -20.23
N GLU A 203 10.29 -7.43 -19.86
CA GLU A 203 9.25 -6.71 -20.60
C GLU A 203 9.51 -5.21 -20.60
N GLU A 204 9.76 -4.60 -19.44
CA GLU A 204 9.95 -3.17 -19.33
C GLU A 204 11.31 -2.67 -19.87
N ALA A 205 12.38 -3.45 -19.72
CA ALA A 205 13.75 -3.00 -20.00
C ALA A 205 14.59 -3.91 -20.90
N GLY A 206 14.09 -5.07 -21.35
CA GLY A 206 14.81 -6.02 -22.19
C GLY A 206 15.92 -6.78 -21.48
N VAL A 207 16.07 -6.62 -20.15
CA VAL A 207 17.17 -7.19 -19.37
C VAL A 207 16.82 -8.61 -18.92
N THR A 208 17.70 -9.57 -19.21
CA THR A 208 17.59 -10.94 -18.68
C THR A 208 18.21 -11.03 -17.30
N CYS A 209 17.47 -11.59 -16.34
CA CYS A 209 17.92 -11.76 -14.95
C CYS A 209 18.01 -13.23 -14.55
N GLY A 210 18.97 -13.54 -13.68
CA GLY A 210 19.20 -14.84 -13.05
C GLY A 210 18.55 -14.97 -11.68
N ALA A 211 19.37 -14.99 -10.63
CA ALA A 211 18.91 -15.13 -9.25
C ALA A 211 18.11 -13.90 -8.79
N VAL A 212 17.06 -14.16 -8.01
CA VAL A 212 16.20 -13.12 -7.41
C VAL A 212 16.26 -13.27 -5.89
N ARG A 213 16.49 -12.16 -5.19
CA ARG A 213 16.57 -12.09 -3.73
C ARG A 213 15.46 -11.21 -3.18
N TYR A 214 14.59 -11.76 -2.35
CA TYR A 214 13.60 -10.99 -1.59
C TYR A 214 14.31 -10.11 -0.54
N VAL A 215 13.82 -8.88 -0.39
CA VAL A 215 14.36 -7.90 0.56
C VAL A 215 13.35 -7.58 1.66
N THR A 216 12.17 -7.11 1.29
CA THR A 216 11.10 -6.72 2.22
C THR A 216 9.77 -6.61 1.49
N SER A 217 8.67 -6.40 2.24
CA SER A 217 7.35 -6.11 1.66
C SER A 217 6.69 -4.91 2.32
N GLN A 218 5.77 -4.30 1.60
CA GLN A 218 5.01 -3.13 2.04
C GLN A 218 3.55 -3.26 1.62
N PRO A 219 2.58 -3.12 2.55
CA PRO A 219 1.20 -2.83 2.17
C PRO A 219 1.13 -1.48 1.46
N TRP A 220 0.47 -1.44 0.31
CA TRP A 220 0.28 -0.22 -0.45
C TRP A 220 -1.22 0.02 -0.64
N PRO A 221 -1.81 1.02 0.06
CA PRO A 221 -3.27 1.18 0.14
C PRO A 221 -3.87 1.96 -1.03
N PHE A 222 -3.14 2.10 -2.12
CA PHE A 222 -3.56 2.87 -3.29
C PHE A 222 -3.72 1.94 -4.50
N GLY A 223 -4.74 2.21 -5.35
CA GLY A 223 -5.01 1.41 -6.53
C GLY A 223 -5.52 0.00 -6.23
N GLY A 224 -6.32 -0.17 -5.15
CA GLY A 224 -7.02 -1.40 -4.86
C GLY A 224 -6.40 -2.30 -3.79
N SER A 225 -5.54 -1.79 -2.92
CA SER A 225 -4.84 -2.56 -1.88
C SER A 225 -3.85 -3.58 -2.43
N GLN A 226 -2.59 -3.24 -2.41
CA GLN A 226 -1.50 -4.06 -2.93
C GLN A 226 -0.57 -4.54 -1.81
N LEU A 227 0.08 -5.68 -2.01
CA LEU A 227 1.26 -6.08 -1.27
C LEU A 227 2.46 -5.98 -2.20
N MET A 228 3.25 -4.94 -2.03
CA MET A 228 4.49 -4.77 -2.78
C MET A 228 5.61 -5.61 -2.16
N MET A 229 6.28 -6.41 -2.98
CA MET A 229 7.38 -7.29 -2.59
C MET A 229 8.67 -6.82 -3.26
N ALA A 230 9.57 -6.24 -2.47
CA ALA A 230 10.83 -5.70 -2.95
C ALA A 230 11.87 -6.79 -3.15
N CYS A 231 12.49 -6.79 -4.32
CA CYS A 231 13.49 -7.76 -4.73
C CYS A 231 14.71 -7.10 -5.37
N ILE A 232 15.83 -7.81 -5.37
CA ILE A 232 17.00 -7.52 -6.20
C ILE A 232 17.23 -8.73 -7.11
N ALA A 233 17.43 -8.48 -8.41
CA ALA A 233 17.67 -9.51 -9.42
C ALA A 233 19.03 -9.32 -10.07
N ASP A 234 19.80 -10.41 -10.21
CA ASP A 234 21.12 -10.38 -10.83
C ASP A 234 20.96 -10.34 -12.36
N ALA A 235 21.23 -9.19 -12.98
CA ALA A 235 21.17 -9.01 -14.43
C ALA A 235 22.37 -9.65 -15.13
N GLN A 236 22.17 -10.11 -16.37
CA GLN A 236 23.21 -10.77 -17.17
C GLN A 236 23.93 -9.80 -18.12
N SER A 237 23.38 -8.60 -18.34
CA SER A 237 23.97 -7.53 -19.14
C SER A 237 23.37 -6.18 -18.77
N ASP A 238 24.02 -5.08 -19.21
CA ASP A 238 23.52 -3.72 -19.05
C ASP A 238 22.82 -3.15 -20.31
N ALA A 239 22.69 -3.95 -21.35
CA ALA A 239 21.98 -3.56 -22.58
C ALA A 239 20.49 -3.35 -22.29
N LEU A 240 19.95 -2.17 -22.65
CA LEU A 240 18.56 -1.80 -22.44
C LEU A 240 17.77 -1.80 -23.75
N VAL A 241 16.59 -2.41 -23.74
CA VAL A 241 15.58 -2.32 -24.78
C VAL A 241 14.26 -1.99 -24.10
N LEU A 242 13.93 -0.70 -24.05
CA LEU A 242 12.78 -0.22 -23.27
C LEU A 242 11.46 -0.46 -24.02
N ASP A 243 10.45 -0.94 -23.30
CA ASP A 243 9.07 -0.78 -23.74
C ASP A 243 8.61 0.66 -23.47
N THR A 244 8.66 1.48 -24.52
CA THR A 244 8.33 2.92 -24.40
C THR A 244 6.85 3.20 -24.17
N THR A 245 5.99 2.18 -24.16
CA THR A 245 4.59 2.31 -23.80
C THR A 245 4.40 2.39 -22.27
N GLU A 246 5.32 1.79 -21.50
CA GLU A 246 5.29 1.75 -20.04
C GLU A 246 6.41 2.57 -19.39
N ILE A 247 7.64 2.46 -19.90
CA ILE A 247 8.84 3.10 -19.35
C ILE A 247 9.33 4.18 -20.33
N GLU A 248 9.23 5.46 -19.92
CA GLU A 248 9.69 6.60 -20.72
C GLU A 248 11.22 6.65 -20.82
N ASP A 249 11.90 6.31 -19.71
CA ASP A 249 13.37 6.30 -19.63
C ASP A 249 13.84 5.37 -18.51
N ALA A 250 15.02 4.77 -18.68
CA ALA A 250 15.67 3.97 -17.66
C ALA A 250 17.19 4.15 -17.72
N MET A 251 17.84 4.00 -16.58
CA MET A 251 19.30 4.15 -16.48
C MET A 251 19.90 3.27 -15.39
N TRP A 252 21.11 2.84 -15.66
CA TRP A 252 21.94 2.23 -14.64
C TRP A 252 22.58 3.33 -13.76
N VAL A 253 22.47 3.16 -12.44
CA VAL A 253 23.01 4.09 -11.45
C VAL A 253 24.01 3.39 -10.53
N THR A 254 25.06 4.10 -10.13
CA THR A 254 26.03 3.61 -9.13
C THR A 254 25.47 3.77 -7.71
N LYS A 255 26.14 3.15 -6.74
CA LYS A 255 25.79 3.33 -5.32
C LYS A 255 25.97 4.77 -4.85
N GLU A 256 26.96 5.48 -5.38
CA GLU A 256 27.22 6.89 -5.09
C GLU A 256 26.11 7.79 -5.63
N GLU A 257 25.68 7.58 -6.89
CA GLU A 257 24.56 8.31 -7.50
C GLU A 257 23.25 8.06 -6.75
N ALA A 258 22.99 6.80 -6.38
CA ALA A 258 21.81 6.44 -5.60
C ALA A 258 21.83 7.05 -4.18
N ARG A 259 23.00 7.10 -3.54
CA ARG A 259 23.18 7.76 -2.23
C ARG A 259 22.91 9.25 -2.34
N ALA A 260 23.49 9.94 -3.33
CA ALA A 260 23.25 11.36 -3.58
C ALA A 260 21.75 11.66 -3.82
N ALA A 261 21.04 10.77 -4.56
CA ALA A 261 19.61 10.89 -4.77
C ALA A 261 18.81 10.73 -3.47
N LEU A 262 19.13 9.73 -2.64
CA LEU A 262 18.49 9.47 -1.36
C LEU A 262 18.70 10.61 -0.35
N GLU A 263 19.87 11.25 -0.36
CA GLU A 263 20.23 12.38 0.50
C GLU A 263 19.70 13.72 -0.02
N GLY A 264 19.16 13.76 -1.24
CA GLY A 264 18.66 14.97 -1.87
C GLY A 264 19.77 15.96 -2.24
N ALA A 265 20.99 15.47 -2.54
CA ALA A 265 22.13 16.30 -2.92
C ALA A 265 21.81 17.21 -4.12
N SER A 266 22.41 18.39 -4.18
CA SER A 266 22.11 19.40 -5.21
C SER A 266 22.55 18.97 -6.62
N ASP A 267 23.58 18.13 -6.71
CA ASP A 267 24.17 17.58 -7.93
C ASP A 267 23.68 16.17 -8.29
N ARG A 268 22.62 15.69 -7.58
CA ARG A 268 22.04 14.37 -7.83
C ARG A 268 21.58 14.18 -9.27
N ARG A 269 21.84 13.02 -9.83
CA ARG A 269 21.46 12.66 -11.20
C ARG A 269 19.96 12.45 -11.37
N PHE A 270 19.26 12.06 -10.29
CA PHE A 270 17.82 11.83 -10.27
C PHE A 270 17.23 12.11 -8.87
N ASN A 271 15.91 12.25 -8.82
CA ASN A 271 15.18 12.32 -7.55
C ASN A 271 14.74 10.91 -7.15
N ALA A 272 15.12 10.50 -5.94
CA ALA A 272 14.71 9.22 -5.38
C ALA A 272 13.20 9.23 -5.04
N PRO A 273 12.56 8.04 -4.96
CA PRO A 273 11.20 7.90 -4.44
C PRO A 273 11.08 8.48 -3.02
N PRO A 274 9.86 8.91 -2.60
CA PRO A 274 9.65 9.47 -1.28
C PRO A 274 9.93 8.44 -0.16
N PRO A 275 10.35 8.88 1.05
CA PRO A 275 10.80 7.98 2.13
C PRO A 275 9.79 6.91 2.57
N PHE A 276 8.49 7.16 2.42
CA PHE A 276 7.44 6.20 2.76
C PHE A 276 7.22 5.12 1.68
N ALA A 277 7.80 5.25 0.48
CA ALA A 277 7.67 4.26 -0.59
C ALA A 277 8.72 3.16 -0.46
N ILE A 278 8.30 1.92 -0.71
CA ILE A 278 9.19 0.75 -0.64
C ILE A 278 10.40 0.86 -1.59
N ALA A 279 10.27 1.53 -2.74
CA ALA A 279 11.36 1.77 -3.66
C ALA A 279 12.50 2.59 -3.02
N HIS A 280 12.17 3.56 -2.15
CA HIS A 280 13.17 4.29 -1.35
C HIS A 280 13.91 3.34 -0.39
N SER A 281 13.14 2.51 0.32
CA SER A 281 13.70 1.52 1.24
C SER A 281 14.59 0.50 0.52
N LEU A 282 14.17 0.07 -0.68
CA LEU A 282 14.93 -0.87 -1.51
C LEU A 282 16.24 -0.26 -2.00
N LEU A 283 16.22 0.98 -2.51
CA LEU A 283 17.43 1.72 -2.90
C LEU A 283 18.39 1.90 -1.71
N LYS A 284 17.85 2.30 -0.55
CA LYS A 284 18.63 2.45 0.69
C LYS A 284 19.28 1.14 1.14
N TYR A 285 18.56 0.05 1.05
CA TYR A 285 19.11 -1.28 1.32
C TYR A 285 20.24 -1.62 0.36
N TRP A 286 20.01 -1.48 -0.95
CA TRP A 286 20.99 -1.79 -1.97
C TRP A 286 22.30 -0.98 -1.81
N VAL A 287 22.19 0.31 -1.52
CA VAL A 287 23.36 1.19 -1.25
C VAL A 287 24.15 0.76 -0.02
N SER A 288 23.51 0.08 0.95
CA SER A 288 24.15 -0.36 2.19
C SER A 288 24.88 -1.72 2.08
N GLN A 289 24.70 -2.44 0.99
CA GLN A 289 25.39 -3.72 0.70
C GLN A 289 26.76 -3.44 0.09
#